data_698eca35c92b0d92e5cabbaf28d3c9bd
#
_entry.id   698eca35c92b0d92e5cabbaf28d3c9bd
#
_cell.length_a   1.000
_cell.length_b   1.000
_cell.length_c   1.000
_cell.angle_alpha   90.00
_cell.angle_beta   90.00
_cell.angle_gamma   90.00
#
_symmetry.space_group_name_H-M   'P 1'
#
loop_
_entity.id
_entity.type
_entity.pdbx_description
1 polymer ?
#
loop_
_entity_poly.entity_id
_entity_poly.type
_entity_poly.pdbx_seq_one_letter_code
_entity_poly.pdbx_strand_id
1 'polypeptide(L)'
;IDEIIEENTYLFSARLEVEFLNEKYNLQIPESDSYTTLGGYIVNHTKEIPINEEKIIIENFEIIIHSASNKKIELVRFSIKEEKR
;
A
#
# COMPACT_ATOMS: atom_id res chain seq x y z
N ILE A 1 4.41 -3.58 -10.93
CA ILE A 1 3.82 -4.88 -10.60
C ILE A 1 2.52 -4.67 -9.87
N ASP A 2 1.49 -5.33 -10.30
CA ASP A 2 0.24 -5.39 -9.57
C ASP A 2 -0.31 -6.81 -9.74
N GLU A 3 -0.07 -7.64 -8.73
CA GLU A 3 -0.46 -9.04 -8.77
C GLU A 3 -1.41 -9.35 -7.65
N ILE A 4 -2.37 -10.24 -7.92
CA ILE A 4 -3.25 -10.78 -6.88
C ILE A 4 -2.58 -12.04 -6.35
N ILE A 5 -2.22 -12.02 -5.06
CA ILE A 5 -1.58 -13.18 -4.45
C ILE A 5 -2.63 -14.17 -3.98
N GLU A 6 -3.64 -13.65 -3.33
CA GLU A 6 -4.77 -14.45 -2.88
C GLU A 6 -5.91 -13.48 -2.63
N GLU A 7 -7.05 -13.98 -2.22
CA GLU A 7 -8.20 -13.13 -2.00
C GLU A 7 -7.85 -12.01 -1.02
N ASN A 8 -8.11 -10.76 -1.43
CA ASN A 8 -7.87 -9.57 -0.62
C ASN A 8 -6.41 -9.32 -0.29
N THR A 9 -5.49 -9.96 -1.02
CA THR A 9 -4.05 -9.76 -0.81
C THR A 9 -3.38 -9.59 -2.16
N TYR A 10 -2.57 -8.54 -2.26
CA TYR A 10 -1.95 -8.14 -3.52
C TYR A 10 -0.48 -7.86 -3.33
N LEU A 11 0.27 -7.95 -4.40
CA LEU A 11 1.65 -7.51 -4.45
C LEU A 11 1.68 -6.32 -5.40
N PHE A 12 2.01 -5.15 -4.87
CA PHE A 12 1.95 -3.90 -5.63
C PHE A 12 3.30 -3.20 -5.64
N SER A 13 3.65 -2.66 -6.81
CA SER A 13 4.71 -1.68 -6.85
C SER A 13 4.22 -0.41 -6.17
N ALA A 14 5.07 0.17 -5.32
CA ALA A 14 4.70 1.39 -4.62
C ALA A 14 4.65 2.60 -5.56
N ARG A 15 5.11 2.44 -6.80
CA ARG A 15 5.05 3.52 -7.79
C ARG A 15 3.68 3.63 -8.43
N LEU A 16 2.81 2.65 -8.25
CA LEU A 16 1.48 2.68 -8.84
C LEU A 16 0.65 3.77 -8.18
N GLU A 17 -0.18 4.40 -8.98
CA GLU A 17 -1.02 5.49 -8.48
C GLU A 17 -2.21 4.93 -7.71
N VAL A 18 -2.56 5.63 -6.64
CA VAL A 18 -3.70 5.24 -5.81
C VAL A 18 -4.97 5.20 -6.64
N GLU A 19 -5.15 6.20 -7.51
CA GLU A 19 -6.35 6.25 -8.34
C GLU A 19 -6.46 5.02 -9.24
N PHE A 20 -5.33 4.62 -9.84
CA PHE A 20 -5.31 3.43 -10.69
C PHE A 20 -5.70 2.19 -9.91
N LEU A 21 -5.14 2.03 -8.71
CA LEU A 21 -5.41 0.86 -7.89
C LEU A 21 -6.86 0.81 -7.45
N ASN A 22 -7.42 1.97 -7.10
CA ASN A 22 -8.82 2.03 -6.69
C ASN A 22 -9.73 1.63 -7.84
N GLU A 23 -9.43 2.10 -9.05
CA GLU A 23 -10.26 1.77 -10.20
C GLU A 23 -10.17 0.31 -10.56
N LYS A 24 -8.97 -0.25 -10.52
CA LYS A 24 -8.79 -1.62 -10.96
C LYS A 24 -9.28 -2.64 -9.93
N TYR A 25 -9.07 -2.37 -8.66
CA TYR A 25 -9.33 -3.33 -7.59
C TYR A 25 -10.40 -2.89 -6.60
N ASN A 26 -10.94 -1.70 -6.77
CA ASN A 26 -12.00 -1.18 -5.90
C ASN A 26 -11.56 -1.16 -4.43
N LEU A 27 -10.37 -0.62 -4.18
CA LEU A 27 -9.76 -0.68 -2.85
C LEU A 27 -10.24 0.40 -1.90
N GLN A 28 -10.63 1.56 -2.44
CA GLN A 28 -11.09 2.69 -1.63
C GLN A 28 -10.00 3.28 -0.75
N ILE A 29 -8.76 3.32 -1.28
CA ILE A 29 -7.68 4.04 -0.63
C ILE A 29 -7.98 5.52 -0.73
N PRO A 30 -7.90 6.29 0.38
CA PRO A 30 -8.20 7.72 0.32
C PRO A 30 -7.27 8.43 -0.67
N GLU A 31 -7.85 9.27 -1.50
CA GLU A 31 -7.08 10.09 -2.42
C GLU A 31 -6.86 11.46 -1.80
N SER A 32 -5.72 12.08 -2.10
CA SER A 32 -5.34 13.30 -1.44
C SER A 32 -4.39 14.09 -2.32
N ASP A 33 -4.35 15.40 -2.11
CA ASP A 33 -3.34 16.23 -2.77
C ASP A 33 -1.94 16.02 -2.20
N SER A 34 -1.85 15.33 -1.07
CA SER A 34 -0.57 15.11 -0.40
C SER A 34 0.22 13.96 -0.99
N TYR A 35 -0.40 13.12 -1.79
CA TYR A 35 0.27 11.99 -2.42
C TYR A 35 -0.48 11.55 -3.67
N THR A 36 0.22 10.88 -4.55
CA THR A 36 -0.37 10.33 -5.76
C THR A 36 -0.19 8.82 -5.82
N THR A 37 0.95 8.34 -5.34
CA THR A 37 1.29 6.92 -5.43
C THR A 37 1.01 6.19 -4.14
N LEU A 38 0.98 4.86 -4.23
CA LEU A 38 0.80 4.03 -3.05
C LEU A 38 1.93 4.26 -2.04
N GLY A 39 3.17 4.38 -2.51
CA GLY A 39 4.28 4.67 -1.62
C GLY A 39 4.10 6.00 -0.92
N GLY A 40 3.63 7.00 -1.64
CA GLY A 40 3.36 8.31 -1.04
C GLY A 40 2.28 8.23 0.02
N TYR A 41 1.24 7.44 -0.23
CA TYR A 41 0.18 7.25 0.75
C TYR A 41 0.74 6.64 2.03
N ILE A 42 1.59 5.63 1.91
CA ILE A 42 2.17 4.98 3.08
C ILE A 42 3.07 5.95 3.85
N VAL A 43 3.96 6.64 3.15
CA VAL A 43 4.88 7.57 3.81
C VAL A 43 4.12 8.73 4.43
N ASN A 44 3.03 9.16 3.79
CA ASN A 44 2.21 10.22 4.37
C ASN A 44 1.66 9.80 5.75
N HIS A 45 1.44 8.52 5.93
CA HIS A 45 0.99 7.99 7.22
C HIS A 45 2.15 7.78 8.19
N THR A 46 3.25 7.16 7.72
CA THR A 46 4.36 6.81 8.61
C THR A 46 5.31 7.94 8.89
N LYS A 47 5.34 8.94 7.99
CA LYS A 47 6.19 10.13 8.07
C LYS A 47 7.67 9.84 7.81
N GLU A 48 8.03 8.60 7.60
CA GLU A 48 9.39 8.24 7.21
C GLU A 48 9.32 6.96 6.41
N ILE A 49 10.37 6.65 5.67
CA ILE A 49 10.38 5.46 4.83
C ILE A 49 10.57 4.23 5.73
N PRO A 50 9.62 3.30 5.70
CA PRO A 50 9.76 2.10 6.53
C PRO A 50 10.83 1.16 6.00
N ILE A 51 11.22 0.21 6.84
CA ILE A 51 12.23 -0.76 6.46
C ILE A 51 11.57 -2.03 5.92
N ASN A 52 12.38 -2.87 5.29
CA ASN A 52 11.89 -4.15 4.77
C ASN A 52 11.24 -4.97 5.88
N GLU A 53 10.18 -5.65 5.54
CA GLU A 53 9.41 -6.54 6.42
C GLU A 53 8.61 -5.82 7.48
N GLU A 54 8.64 -4.50 7.50
CA GLU A 54 7.85 -3.75 8.48
C GLU A 54 6.37 -3.87 8.13
N LYS A 55 5.53 -4.07 9.15
CA LYS A 55 4.10 -4.15 8.96
C LYS A 55 3.47 -2.83 9.38
N ILE A 56 2.65 -2.28 8.50
CA ILE A 56 1.98 -1.01 8.73
C ILE A 56 0.48 -1.24 8.57
N ILE A 57 -0.28 -0.77 9.55
CA ILE A 57 -1.73 -0.90 9.52
C ILE A 57 -2.32 0.50 9.39
N ILE A 58 -3.07 0.71 8.33
CA ILE A 58 -3.77 1.95 8.09
C ILE A 58 -5.23 1.60 7.89
N GLU A 59 -6.06 1.93 8.87
CA GLU A 59 -7.48 1.61 8.84
C GLU A 59 -7.66 0.11 8.62
N ASN A 60 -8.32 -0.31 7.54
CA ASN A 60 -8.56 -1.73 7.32
C ASN A 60 -7.55 -2.35 6.35
N PHE A 61 -6.44 -1.67 6.10
CA PHE A 61 -5.38 -2.19 5.24
C PHE A 61 -4.19 -2.62 6.06
N GLU A 62 -3.65 -3.78 5.73
CA GLU A 62 -2.41 -4.25 6.32
C GLU A 62 -1.36 -4.29 5.23
N ILE A 63 -0.29 -3.54 5.43
CA ILE A 63 0.74 -3.37 4.40
C ILE A 63 2.07 -3.87 4.95
N ILE A 64 2.68 -4.82 4.25
CA ILE A 64 3.99 -5.32 4.63
C ILE A 64 4.98 -4.86 3.59
N ILE A 65 6.03 -4.20 4.04
CA ILE A 65 7.05 -3.68 3.13
C ILE A 65 7.90 -4.85 2.65
N HIS A 66 7.80 -5.13 1.36
CA HIS A 66 8.56 -6.21 0.77
C HIS A 66 9.96 -5.74 0.39
N SER A 67 10.07 -4.50 -0.10
CA SER A 67 11.33 -3.97 -0.56
C SER A 67 11.30 -2.46 -0.48
N ALA A 68 12.31 -1.86 0.15
CA ALA A 68 12.42 -0.41 0.25
C ALA A 68 13.89 -0.04 0.28
N SER A 69 14.21 1.12 -0.28
CA SER A 69 15.53 1.70 -0.19
C SER A 69 15.50 2.83 0.85
N ASN A 70 16.63 3.51 1.04
CA ASN A 70 16.64 4.63 1.96
C ASN A 70 15.96 5.87 1.36
N LYS A 71 15.52 5.79 0.12
CA LYS A 71 14.89 6.91 -0.55
C LYS A 71 13.41 6.71 -0.81
N LYS A 72 12.97 5.46 -0.99
CA LYS A 72 11.56 5.23 -1.31
C LYS A 72 11.19 3.77 -1.11
N ILE A 73 9.89 3.53 -1.00
CA ILE A 73 9.34 2.19 -0.96
C ILE A 73 9.27 1.67 -2.39
N GLU A 74 9.62 0.41 -2.60
CA GLU A 74 9.63 -0.19 -3.94
C GLU A 74 8.47 -1.13 -4.15
N LEU A 75 8.25 -2.07 -3.22
CA LEU A 75 7.29 -3.15 -3.41
C LEU A 75 6.65 -3.47 -2.08
N VAL A 76 5.34 -3.67 -2.08
CA VAL A 76 4.61 -3.94 -0.84
C VAL A 76 3.62 -5.07 -1.06
N ARG A 77 3.33 -5.78 0.03
CA ARG A 77 2.24 -6.71 0.09
C ARG A 77 1.07 -6.00 0.77
N PHE A 78 -0.02 -5.88 0.06
CA PHE A 78 -1.16 -5.06 0.48
C PHE A 78 -2.35 -5.96 0.71
N SER A 79 -2.89 -5.94 1.92
CA SER A 79 -4.02 -6.79 2.27
C SER A 79 -5.16 -5.96 2.80
N ILE A 80 -6.38 -6.37 2.45
CA ILE A 80 -7.59 -5.76 2.99
C ILE A 80 -8.06 -6.65 4.13
N LYS A 81 -8.15 -6.09 5.33
CA LYS A 81 -8.61 -6.83 6.49
C LYS A 81 -10.12 -6.70 6.60
N GLU A 82 -10.80 -7.81 6.62
CA GLU A 82 -12.23 -7.81 6.79
C GLU A 82 -12.58 -7.71 8.26
N GLU A 83 -13.61 -6.91 8.52
CA GLU A 83 -14.10 -6.82 9.88
C GLU A 83 -14.85 -8.08 10.24
N LYS A 84 -14.62 -8.55 11.45
CA LYS A 84 -15.33 -9.70 11.98
C LYS A 84 -16.33 -9.26 13.01
N ARG A 85 -17.41 -9.98 13.06
CA ARG A 85 -18.48 -9.67 14.00
C ARG A 85 -18.59 -10.75 15.03
#